data_610d046293af800be7b71f65818501d8
#
_entry.id   610d046293af800be7b71f65818501d8
#
_cell.length_a   1.000
_cell.length_b   1.000
_cell.length_c   1.000
_cell.angle_alpha   90.00
_cell.angle_beta   90.00
_cell.angle_gamma   90.00
#
_symmetry.space_group_name_H-M   'P 1'
#
loop_
_entity.id
_entity.type
_entity.pdbx_description
1 polymer ?
#
loop_
_entity_poly.entity_id
_entity_poly.type
_entity_poly.pdbx_seq_one_letter_code
_entity_poly.pdbx_strand_id
1 'polypeptide(L)'
;MSSITSFINHNFGGIRRKDSAFAEQKITCSDCQNVELYYTELNSGVGLRTSKGNISVSTYHQDQELISLIPSDENIIGIFETVQLGVKRLILYTESETKGRLYNVILDSYTINLLVDDLNVTGEATGCDFTQGWLDMFIFSNGKDIKYIYSNSEAYKELIVESENNIKLIDTENRPVSGLGLVIFDSRLWIFDGKVLWYSQQGECRVFNYADPEVVTSSGYIEFVKDITAIYPYLGSLAVFHKDSSVLVQLDSQTGFKQDEESPGGCASHKALVFHGTDLYFYDDTKKGVFSFQQIINGDKTLGDNIALDIQKELMLIDSDDIDKIRALSVVTEDRNEVWFLCPISEEKEYSIVLIFDYLRGEWVKRKCQHINDIQIFDNELYSAGKELYKEYMSDTFDEEFIGAFYQCTVINMDSDNTLKITKMPPRLSVDGEYRNNFYVKYVKNYNTLKPPKIKEIKSKTKKGIIYYDKGYRYDSGYIYLPSVVTSVVRLPSSTFKALEITFFTEKLRQEFCIKTLEISKLKIKQV
;
A
#
# COMPACT_ATOMS: atom_id res chain seq x y z
N MET A 1 -29.61 38.14 -18.44
CA MET A 1 -29.84 38.21 -16.98
C MET A 1 -28.67 37.57 -16.26
N SER A 2 -28.13 38.20 -15.21
CA SER A 2 -27.09 37.55 -14.42
C SER A 2 -27.73 36.75 -13.30
N SER A 3 -27.50 35.47 -13.27
CA SER A 3 -27.92 34.61 -12.15
C SER A 3 -26.80 34.58 -11.08
N ILE A 4 -27.19 34.58 -9.82
CA ILE A 4 -26.29 34.25 -8.72
C ILE A 4 -26.43 32.79 -8.45
N THR A 5 -25.34 32.06 -8.50
CA THR A 5 -25.34 30.60 -8.27
C THR A 5 -24.27 30.22 -7.25
N SER A 6 -24.40 29.06 -6.67
CA SER A 6 -23.41 28.43 -5.82
C SER A 6 -23.09 27.05 -6.40
N PHE A 7 -21.85 26.65 -6.24
CA PHE A 7 -21.40 25.30 -6.46
C PHE A 7 -21.13 24.69 -5.08
N ILE A 8 -21.85 23.63 -4.75
CA ILE A 8 -21.72 22.93 -3.47
C ILE A 8 -21.40 21.48 -3.79
N ASN A 9 -20.38 20.94 -3.17
CA ASN A 9 -20.04 19.55 -3.29
C ASN A 9 -19.72 18.93 -1.93
N HIS A 10 -20.26 17.75 -1.70
CA HIS A 10 -20.11 16.94 -0.49
C HIS A 10 -19.33 15.65 -0.76
N ASN A 11 -18.88 15.41 -2.00
CA ASN A 11 -18.20 14.20 -2.40
C ASN A 11 -16.81 14.52 -2.96
N PHE A 12 -15.79 14.05 -2.30
CA PHE A 12 -14.41 14.08 -2.78
C PHE A 12 -14.04 12.74 -3.41
N GLY A 13 -13.17 12.74 -4.39
CA GLY A 13 -12.67 11.56 -5.07
C GLY A 13 -11.15 11.55 -5.14
N GLY A 14 -10.58 10.42 -5.50
CA GLY A 14 -9.16 10.23 -5.72
C GLY A 14 -8.66 10.88 -7.01
N ILE A 15 -7.46 10.49 -7.43
CA ILE A 15 -6.78 11.03 -8.61
C ILE A 15 -7.56 10.63 -9.87
N ARG A 16 -8.02 11.63 -10.62
CA ARG A 16 -8.62 11.49 -11.94
C ARG A 16 -8.18 12.62 -12.85
N ARG A 17 -7.52 12.28 -13.93
CA ARG A 17 -6.90 13.27 -14.82
C ARG A 17 -7.73 13.67 -16.01
N LYS A 18 -8.78 12.92 -16.33
CA LYS A 18 -9.57 13.09 -17.57
C LYS A 18 -10.92 13.78 -17.40
N ASP A 19 -11.43 13.90 -16.18
CA ASP A 19 -12.81 14.33 -15.98
C ASP A 19 -12.96 15.81 -15.65
N SER A 20 -14.07 16.38 -16.10
CA SER A 20 -14.50 17.73 -15.73
C SER A 20 -15.38 17.66 -14.49
N ALA A 21 -15.05 18.42 -13.45
CA ALA A 21 -15.80 18.48 -12.20
C ALA A 21 -17.29 18.86 -12.33
N PHE A 22 -17.73 19.32 -13.50
CA PHE A 22 -19.13 19.68 -13.75
C PHE A 22 -20.00 18.52 -14.22
N ALA A 23 -19.42 17.50 -14.82
CA ALA A 23 -20.15 16.34 -15.32
C ALA A 23 -20.49 15.34 -14.20
N GLU A 24 -19.76 15.39 -13.10
CA GLU A 24 -19.93 14.51 -11.96
C GLU A 24 -20.33 15.29 -10.71
N GLN A 25 -21.19 14.71 -9.89
CA GLN A 25 -21.55 15.23 -8.56
C GLN A 25 -20.40 15.04 -7.54
N LYS A 26 -19.16 14.98 -8.01
CA LYS A 26 -17.96 14.60 -7.26
C LYS A 26 -16.78 15.51 -7.61
N ILE A 27 -16.03 15.97 -6.59
CA ILE A 27 -14.77 16.67 -6.80
C ILE A 27 -13.66 15.62 -6.81
N THR A 28 -13.10 15.36 -7.97
CA THR A 28 -11.89 14.55 -8.13
C THR A 28 -10.65 15.43 -8.01
N CYS A 29 -9.47 14.85 -7.87
CA CYS A 29 -8.22 15.60 -7.89
C CYS A 29 -7.41 15.29 -9.14
N SER A 30 -6.64 16.29 -9.57
CA SER A 30 -5.62 16.13 -10.62
C SER A 30 -4.31 15.58 -10.05
N ASP A 31 -4.05 15.84 -8.78
CA ASP A 31 -2.93 15.28 -8.01
C ASP A 31 -3.20 15.44 -6.51
N CYS A 32 -2.75 14.46 -5.72
CA CYS A 32 -2.83 14.52 -4.26
C CYS A 32 -1.66 13.78 -3.62
N GLN A 33 -1.38 14.13 -2.37
CA GLN A 33 -0.36 13.45 -1.57
C GLN A 33 -0.73 13.49 -0.10
N ASN A 34 -0.55 12.37 0.59
CA ASN A 34 -0.77 12.22 2.03
C ASN A 34 -2.19 12.66 2.46
N VAL A 35 -3.18 12.24 1.70
CA VAL A 35 -4.60 12.47 1.98
C VAL A 35 -5.38 11.17 1.95
N GLU A 36 -6.49 11.16 2.65
CA GLU A 36 -7.42 10.05 2.74
C GLU A 36 -8.84 10.50 2.42
N LEU A 37 -9.58 9.61 1.79
CA LEU A 37 -11.01 9.73 1.57
C LEU A 37 -11.74 8.98 2.69
N TYR A 38 -12.74 9.59 3.31
CA TYR A 38 -13.50 8.97 4.38
C TYR A 38 -15.00 9.24 4.25
N TYR A 39 -15.84 8.34 4.77
CA TYR A 39 -17.28 8.57 4.80
C TYR A 39 -17.66 9.57 5.88
N THR A 40 -18.47 10.55 5.53
CA THR A 40 -19.00 11.52 6.49
C THR A 40 -20.33 11.00 7.07
N GLU A 41 -20.45 10.99 8.39
CA GLU A 41 -21.63 10.47 9.08
C GLU A 41 -22.95 11.19 8.72
N LEU A 42 -22.87 12.48 8.39
CA LEU A 42 -24.04 13.35 8.27
C LEU A 42 -24.77 13.30 6.92
N ASN A 43 -24.14 12.91 5.82
CA ASN A 43 -24.74 13.08 4.49
C ASN A 43 -24.45 11.98 3.47
N SER A 44 -23.99 10.83 3.87
CA SER A 44 -23.56 9.77 2.92
C SER A 44 -22.52 10.27 1.90
N GLY A 45 -21.83 11.36 2.21
CA GLY A 45 -20.81 11.97 1.38
C GLY A 45 -19.42 11.45 1.69
N VAL A 46 -18.48 11.66 0.79
CA VAL A 46 -17.06 11.35 0.97
C VAL A 46 -16.32 12.63 1.34
N GLY A 47 -15.76 12.67 2.54
CA GLY A 47 -14.89 13.74 3.00
C GLY A 47 -13.44 13.51 2.61
N LEU A 48 -12.63 14.54 2.77
CA LEU A 48 -11.19 14.56 2.52
C LEU A 48 -10.48 14.93 3.81
N ARG A 49 -9.47 14.17 4.21
CA ARG A 49 -8.62 14.51 5.35
C ARG A 49 -7.14 14.27 5.05
N THR A 50 -6.28 14.93 5.80
CA THR A 50 -4.84 14.61 5.83
C THR A 50 -4.66 13.19 6.37
N SER A 51 -3.85 12.39 5.69
CA SER A 51 -3.47 11.05 6.15
C SER A 51 -2.68 11.18 7.46
N LYS A 52 -2.88 10.26 8.37
CA LYS A 52 -2.02 10.13 9.54
C LYS A 52 -0.66 9.56 9.13
N GLY A 53 0.37 9.94 9.86
CA GLY A 53 1.71 9.40 9.73
C GLY A 53 1.92 8.14 10.56
N ASN A 54 3.17 7.87 10.83
CA ASN A 54 3.59 6.71 11.60
C ASN A 54 4.47 7.12 12.78
N ILE A 55 4.80 6.14 13.59
CA ILE A 55 5.70 6.28 14.72
C ILE A 55 6.62 5.06 14.79
N SER A 56 7.89 5.28 15.06
CA SER A 56 8.81 4.19 15.34
C SER A 56 8.30 3.36 16.53
N VAL A 57 8.37 2.04 16.41
CA VAL A 57 7.95 1.14 17.49
C VAL A 57 8.74 1.42 18.76
N SER A 58 10.02 1.83 18.68
CA SER A 58 10.85 2.26 19.81
C SER A 58 10.31 3.51 20.50
N THR A 59 9.79 4.48 19.74
CA THR A 59 9.25 5.74 20.28
C THR A 59 7.90 5.53 20.95
N TYR A 60 7.08 4.61 20.43
CA TYR A 60 5.77 4.30 21.00
C TYR A 60 5.86 3.72 22.42
N HIS A 61 6.95 3.04 22.73
CA HIS A 61 7.19 2.39 24.01
C HIS A 61 8.41 3.00 24.71
N GLN A 62 8.36 4.29 25.02
CA GLN A 62 9.45 5.13 25.55
C GLN A 62 10.26 4.58 26.71
N ASP A 63 9.85 3.49 27.34
CA ASP A 63 10.53 2.88 28.48
C ASP A 63 11.36 1.63 28.14
N GLN A 64 11.43 1.23 26.86
CA GLN A 64 12.15 0.01 26.46
C GLN A 64 12.99 0.22 25.19
N GLU A 65 14.26 -0.13 25.27
CA GLU A 65 15.28 -0.07 24.22
C GLU A 65 15.08 -1.14 23.12
N LEU A 66 13.88 -1.23 22.52
CA LEU A 66 13.55 -2.33 21.63
C LEU A 66 14.39 -2.35 20.36
N ILE A 67 14.66 -1.20 19.80
CA ILE A 67 15.38 -1.04 18.52
C ILE A 67 16.89 -0.94 18.71
N SER A 68 17.35 -0.73 19.92
CA SER A 68 18.79 -0.84 20.20
C SER A 68 19.34 -2.26 19.94
N LEU A 69 18.48 -3.25 19.73
CA LEU A 69 18.88 -4.63 19.44
C LEU A 69 19.09 -4.90 17.93
N ILE A 70 18.51 -4.07 17.04
CA ILE A 70 18.85 -4.10 15.61
C ILE A 70 20.06 -3.19 15.42
N PRO A 71 21.17 -3.71 14.91
CA PRO A 71 22.36 -2.89 14.64
C PRO A 71 22.03 -1.71 13.73
N SER A 72 22.59 -0.53 14.03
CA SER A 72 22.30 0.71 13.31
C SER A 72 22.76 0.73 11.85
N ASP A 73 23.60 -0.22 11.46
CA ASP A 73 24.10 -0.44 10.10
C ASP A 73 23.23 -1.42 9.30
N GLU A 74 22.16 -1.93 9.89
CA GLU A 74 21.21 -2.81 9.22
C GLU A 74 19.98 -2.05 8.74
N ASN A 75 19.37 -2.58 7.65
CA ASN A 75 18.07 -2.18 7.17
C ASN A 75 17.11 -3.37 7.22
N ILE A 76 15.87 -3.15 7.59
CA ILE A 76 14.84 -4.18 7.52
C ILE A 76 14.39 -4.30 6.06
N ILE A 77 14.51 -5.50 5.50
CA ILE A 77 14.18 -5.81 4.09
C ILE A 77 12.84 -6.53 3.97
N GLY A 78 12.45 -7.29 5.00
CA GLY A 78 11.21 -8.04 5.00
C GLY A 78 10.57 -8.13 6.37
N ILE A 79 9.23 -8.05 6.39
CA ILE A 79 8.40 -8.24 7.57
C ILE A 79 7.43 -9.39 7.29
N PHE A 80 7.30 -10.32 8.22
CA PHE A 80 6.42 -11.47 8.07
C PHE A 80 5.61 -11.71 9.35
N GLU A 81 4.31 -11.91 9.19
CA GLU A 81 3.47 -12.48 10.24
C GLU A 81 3.54 -14.00 10.17
N THR A 82 3.67 -14.67 11.30
CA THR A 82 3.54 -16.12 11.41
C THR A 82 2.77 -16.49 12.67
N VAL A 83 2.03 -17.60 12.57
CA VAL A 83 1.28 -18.16 13.71
C VAL A 83 1.86 -19.52 14.06
N GLN A 84 2.48 -19.64 15.23
CA GLN A 84 3.14 -20.83 15.71
C GLN A 84 2.43 -21.32 16.98
N LEU A 85 1.79 -22.48 16.92
CA LEU A 85 0.99 -23.03 18.04
C LEU A 85 0.00 -22.02 18.62
N GLY A 86 -0.67 -21.25 17.77
CA GLY A 86 -1.63 -20.21 18.16
C GLY A 86 -1.02 -18.90 18.67
N VAL A 87 0.30 -18.77 18.70
CA VAL A 87 0.99 -17.53 19.05
C VAL A 87 1.39 -16.79 17.80
N LYS A 88 0.89 -15.56 17.65
CA LYS A 88 1.31 -14.65 16.56
C LYS A 88 2.70 -14.11 16.85
N ARG A 89 3.54 -14.10 15.82
CA ARG A 89 4.91 -13.62 15.87
C ARG A 89 5.21 -12.76 14.65
N LEU A 90 6.03 -11.74 14.87
CA LEU A 90 6.54 -10.90 13.80
C LEU A 90 8.00 -11.27 13.54
N ILE A 91 8.29 -11.73 12.34
CA ILE A 91 9.64 -12.06 11.90
C ILE A 91 10.16 -10.92 11.04
N LEU A 92 11.35 -10.42 11.37
CA LEU A 92 12.05 -9.40 10.60
C LEU A 92 13.27 -10.02 9.92
N TYR A 93 13.42 -9.72 8.64
CA TYR A 93 14.66 -9.98 7.92
C TYR A 93 15.38 -8.66 7.72
N THR A 94 16.63 -8.60 8.16
CA THR A 94 17.49 -7.43 8.03
C THR A 94 18.73 -7.75 7.23
N GLU A 95 19.30 -6.74 6.59
CA GLU A 95 20.57 -6.83 5.91
C GLU A 95 21.49 -5.68 6.29
N SER A 96 22.76 -6.02 6.53
CA SER A 96 23.89 -5.09 6.52
C SER A 96 24.60 -5.18 5.16
N GLU A 97 25.73 -4.49 4.99
CA GLU A 97 26.54 -4.61 3.77
C GLU A 97 27.12 -6.02 3.55
N THR A 98 27.24 -6.82 4.59
CA THR A 98 27.99 -8.09 4.53
C THR A 98 27.15 -9.32 4.83
N LYS A 99 26.09 -9.21 5.58
CA LYS A 99 25.26 -10.34 5.99
C LYS A 99 23.84 -9.97 6.32
N GLY A 100 22.94 -10.96 6.15
CA GLY A 100 21.55 -10.89 6.55
C GLY A 100 21.31 -11.59 7.89
N ARG A 101 20.24 -11.17 8.59
CA ARG A 101 19.81 -11.73 9.87
C ARG A 101 18.30 -11.88 9.95
N LEU A 102 17.86 -12.88 10.72
CA LEU A 102 16.44 -13.02 11.08
C LEU A 102 16.24 -12.77 12.57
N TYR A 103 15.20 -12.01 12.86
CA TYR A 103 14.79 -11.69 14.22
C TYR A 103 13.33 -12.08 14.45
N ASN A 104 13.02 -12.54 15.66
CA ASN A 104 11.66 -12.68 16.15
C ASN A 104 11.32 -11.53 17.08
N VAL A 105 10.25 -10.80 16.76
CA VAL A 105 9.73 -9.69 17.58
C VAL A 105 8.44 -10.12 18.23
N ILE A 106 8.39 -10.00 19.55
CA ILE A 106 7.18 -10.23 20.35
C ILE A 106 6.72 -8.87 20.83
N LEU A 107 5.73 -8.29 20.15
CA LEU A 107 5.29 -6.92 20.41
C LEU A 107 4.70 -6.73 21.81
N ASP A 108 4.00 -7.71 22.36
CA ASP A 108 3.41 -7.63 23.71
C ASP A 108 4.44 -7.45 24.82
N SER A 109 5.59 -8.07 24.68
CA SER A 109 6.70 -7.99 25.64
C SER A 109 7.86 -7.13 25.16
N TYR A 110 7.75 -6.59 23.96
CA TYR A 110 8.81 -5.82 23.26
C TYR A 110 10.17 -6.52 23.27
N THR A 111 10.14 -7.82 23.01
CA THR A 111 11.35 -8.65 23.01
C THR A 111 11.78 -8.90 21.56
N ILE A 112 13.03 -8.66 21.25
CA ILE A 112 13.65 -9.01 19.98
C ILE A 112 14.67 -10.11 20.22
N ASN A 113 14.52 -11.23 19.53
CA ASN A 113 15.41 -12.36 19.62
C ASN A 113 16.04 -12.64 18.25
N LEU A 114 17.37 -12.67 18.21
CA LEU A 114 18.10 -13.10 17.03
C LEU A 114 17.85 -14.59 16.80
N LEU A 115 17.34 -14.96 15.62
CA LEU A 115 17.09 -16.34 15.21
C LEU A 115 18.23 -16.89 14.36
N VAL A 116 18.68 -16.12 13.38
CA VAL A 116 19.73 -16.51 12.44
C VAL A 116 20.70 -15.32 12.26
N ASP A 117 21.99 -15.58 12.43
CA ASP A 117 23.07 -14.67 12.09
C ASP A 117 23.88 -15.29 10.94
N ASP A 118 24.11 -14.56 9.87
CA ASP A 118 24.93 -14.99 8.74
C ASP A 118 24.16 -15.60 7.57
N LEU A 119 23.12 -14.91 7.10
CA LEU A 119 22.47 -15.15 5.82
C LEU A 119 23.16 -14.34 4.71
N ASN A 120 23.03 -14.83 3.47
CA ASN A 120 23.48 -14.08 2.31
C ASN A 120 22.68 -12.78 2.13
N VAL A 121 23.35 -11.73 1.69
CA VAL A 121 22.73 -10.46 1.31
C VAL A 121 22.19 -10.58 -0.11
N THR A 122 20.92 -10.30 -0.31
CA THR A 122 20.25 -10.43 -1.61
C THR A 122 19.32 -9.27 -1.93
N GLY A 123 18.91 -8.47 -0.94
CA GLY A 123 17.88 -7.44 -1.07
C GLY A 123 16.46 -8.00 -1.17
N GLU A 124 16.30 -9.33 -1.12
CA GLU A 124 15.03 -10.03 -1.32
C GLU A 124 14.65 -10.85 -0.12
N ALA A 125 13.37 -11.01 0.11
CA ALA A 125 12.84 -11.88 1.16
C ALA A 125 11.44 -12.37 0.82
N THR A 126 11.17 -13.62 1.11
CA THR A 126 9.85 -14.24 0.98
C THR A 126 9.63 -15.20 2.14
N GLY A 127 8.39 -15.34 2.57
CA GLY A 127 8.04 -16.22 3.67
C GLY A 127 6.61 -16.72 3.56
N CYS A 128 6.36 -17.92 4.09
CA CYS A 128 5.01 -18.47 4.21
C CYS A 128 4.93 -19.43 5.39
N ASP A 129 3.72 -19.61 5.91
CA ASP A 129 3.44 -20.63 6.92
C ASP A 129 3.06 -21.96 6.27
N PHE A 130 3.54 -23.06 6.84
CA PHE A 130 3.21 -24.42 6.43
C PHE A 130 2.89 -25.29 7.65
N THR A 131 1.77 -25.99 7.62
CA THR A 131 1.43 -26.95 8.67
C THR A 131 1.74 -28.36 8.19
N GLN A 132 2.71 -29.01 8.84
CA GLN A 132 3.11 -30.39 8.58
C GLN A 132 2.65 -31.30 9.72
N GLY A 133 1.54 -31.99 9.53
CA GLY A 133 0.94 -32.79 10.58
C GLY A 133 0.45 -31.93 11.75
N TRP A 134 1.16 -31.97 12.89
CA TRP A 134 0.90 -31.15 14.08
C TRP A 134 1.90 -30.00 14.25
N LEU A 135 2.86 -29.86 13.35
CA LEU A 135 3.92 -28.87 13.42
C LEU A 135 3.62 -27.70 12.48
N ASP A 136 3.43 -26.53 13.07
CA ASP A 136 3.35 -25.27 12.34
C ASP A 136 4.75 -24.72 12.12
N MET A 137 5.10 -24.45 10.87
CA MET A 137 6.41 -23.94 10.48
C MET A 137 6.26 -22.65 9.70
N PHE A 138 7.10 -21.67 9.99
CA PHE A 138 7.36 -20.56 9.11
C PHE A 138 8.57 -20.89 8.25
N ILE A 139 8.43 -20.73 6.94
CA ILE A 139 9.48 -20.97 5.96
C ILE A 139 9.91 -19.62 5.41
N PHE A 140 11.20 -19.35 5.49
CA PHE A 140 11.82 -18.14 4.99
C PHE A 140 12.76 -18.48 3.83
N SER A 141 12.81 -17.62 2.80
CA SER A 141 13.85 -17.64 1.78
C SER A 141 14.20 -16.22 1.34
N ASN A 142 15.48 -15.98 1.12
CA ASN A 142 15.98 -14.75 0.49
C ASN A 142 16.47 -14.98 -0.95
N GLY A 143 16.12 -16.11 -1.55
CA GLY A 143 16.56 -16.50 -2.89
C GLY A 143 17.84 -17.36 -2.89
N LYS A 144 18.68 -17.29 -1.86
CA LYS A 144 19.89 -18.11 -1.69
C LYS A 144 19.81 -19.02 -0.49
N ASP A 145 19.31 -18.50 0.61
CA ASP A 145 19.14 -19.25 1.84
C ASP A 145 17.68 -19.61 2.05
N ILE A 146 17.42 -20.81 2.54
CA ILE A 146 16.10 -21.22 3.01
C ILE A 146 16.19 -21.67 4.47
N LYS A 147 15.24 -21.25 5.31
CA LYS A 147 15.19 -21.58 6.73
C LYS A 147 13.78 -22.02 7.12
N TYR A 148 13.71 -23.03 7.99
CA TYR A 148 12.48 -23.55 8.57
C TYR A 148 12.47 -23.22 10.05
N ILE A 149 11.45 -22.48 10.48
CA ILE A 149 11.33 -21.93 11.83
C ILE A 149 10.04 -22.47 12.44
N TYR A 150 10.14 -23.11 13.60
CA TYR A 150 8.97 -23.66 14.28
C TYR A 150 9.11 -23.56 15.80
N SER A 151 8.00 -23.65 16.51
CA SER A 151 7.97 -23.63 17.97
C SER A 151 8.01 -25.06 18.52
N ASN A 152 8.84 -25.29 19.51
CA ASN A 152 8.85 -26.58 20.22
C ASN A 152 7.67 -26.64 21.22
N SER A 153 6.97 -27.79 21.28
CA SER A 153 5.84 -27.99 22.17
C SER A 153 6.16 -27.88 23.67
N GLU A 154 7.43 -28.04 24.06
CA GLU A 154 7.88 -27.98 25.44
C GLU A 154 8.29 -26.56 25.90
N ALA A 155 8.56 -25.66 24.96
CA ALA A 155 8.97 -24.28 25.26
C ALA A 155 8.25 -23.30 24.33
N TYR A 156 7.04 -22.89 24.69
CA TYR A 156 6.23 -21.90 23.98
C TYR A 156 6.94 -20.56 23.68
N LYS A 157 8.20 -20.39 24.08
CA LYS A 157 8.95 -19.15 24.00
C LYS A 157 10.10 -19.17 23.00
N GLU A 158 10.65 -20.33 22.65
CA GLU A 158 11.81 -20.41 21.78
C GLU A 158 11.43 -20.97 20.41
N LEU A 159 11.83 -20.26 19.36
CA LEU A 159 11.75 -20.74 18.00
C LEU A 159 12.99 -21.57 17.69
N ILE A 160 12.78 -22.76 17.14
CA ILE A 160 13.84 -23.61 16.62
C ILE A 160 14.01 -23.27 15.15
N VAL A 161 15.26 -23.07 14.76
CA VAL A 161 15.63 -22.87 13.36
C VAL A 161 16.38 -24.11 12.88
N GLU A 162 15.82 -24.77 11.89
CA GLU A 162 16.52 -25.86 11.21
C GLU A 162 17.20 -25.33 9.95
N SER A 163 18.44 -25.72 9.81
CA SER A 163 19.23 -25.45 8.62
C SER A 163 19.09 -26.58 7.61
N GLU A 164 19.56 -26.35 6.42
CA GLU A 164 19.49 -27.07 5.14
C GLU A 164 19.69 -28.60 5.18
N ASN A 165 20.20 -29.17 6.26
CA ASN A 165 20.58 -30.59 6.33
C ASN A 165 19.47 -31.61 6.09
N ASN A 166 18.20 -31.16 6.08
CA ASN A 166 17.05 -32.02 5.83
C ASN A 166 16.42 -31.84 4.44
N ILE A 167 16.92 -30.88 3.66
CA ILE A 167 16.47 -30.68 2.28
C ILE A 167 17.36 -31.53 1.39
N LYS A 168 16.89 -32.71 1.06
CA LYS A 168 17.54 -33.50 0.01
C LYS A 168 16.90 -33.08 -1.32
N LEU A 169 17.52 -32.17 -1.98
CA LEU A 169 17.32 -32.00 -3.41
C LEU A 169 18.06 -33.06 -4.14
N ILE A 170 17.36 -33.66 -5.01
CA ILE A 170 17.94 -34.42 -6.09
C ILE A 170 17.53 -33.71 -7.38
N ASP A 171 18.28 -32.70 -7.75
CA ASP A 171 18.63 -32.61 -9.14
C ASP A 171 19.82 -33.55 -9.38
N THR A 172 20.18 -33.73 -10.62
CA THR A 172 21.33 -34.54 -11.02
C THR A 172 22.67 -34.08 -10.42
N GLU A 173 22.70 -32.93 -9.70
CA GLU A 173 23.86 -32.26 -9.16
C GLU A 173 23.87 -32.14 -7.62
N ASN A 174 22.84 -32.66 -6.90
CA ASN A 174 22.72 -32.60 -5.44
C ASN A 174 22.84 -31.21 -4.82
N ARG A 175 22.37 -30.18 -5.48
CA ARG A 175 22.36 -28.82 -4.93
C ARG A 175 21.09 -28.55 -4.10
N PRO A 176 21.17 -27.70 -3.09
CA PRO A 176 19.97 -27.29 -2.34
C PRO A 176 18.98 -26.51 -3.22
N VAL A 177 17.67 -26.69 -3.05
CA VAL A 177 16.65 -25.80 -3.63
C VAL A 177 16.72 -24.49 -2.90
N SER A 178 16.92 -23.45 -3.64
CA SER A 178 16.76 -22.09 -3.22
C SER A 178 15.87 -21.37 -4.23
N GLY A 179 15.37 -20.22 -3.91
CA GLY A 179 14.55 -19.44 -4.83
C GLY A 179 13.65 -18.47 -4.07
N LEU A 180 12.72 -17.88 -4.79
CA LEU A 180 11.80 -16.88 -4.29
C LEU A 180 10.34 -17.34 -4.43
N GLY A 181 9.41 -16.51 -3.96
CA GLY A 181 7.99 -16.71 -4.13
C GLY A 181 7.44 -17.95 -3.45
N LEU A 182 7.78 -18.13 -2.17
CA LEU A 182 7.25 -19.24 -1.37
C LEU A 182 5.73 -19.18 -1.27
N VAL A 183 5.05 -20.22 -1.74
CA VAL A 183 3.59 -20.38 -1.61
C VAL A 183 3.20 -21.81 -1.31
N ILE A 184 2.03 -21.97 -0.70
CA ILE A 184 1.44 -23.28 -0.44
C ILE A 184 0.30 -23.52 -1.42
N PHE A 185 0.42 -24.61 -2.18
CA PHE A 185 -0.63 -25.06 -3.07
C PHE A 185 -0.67 -26.60 -3.08
N ASP A 186 -1.85 -27.19 -3.02
CA ASP A 186 -2.07 -28.65 -2.95
C ASP A 186 -1.28 -29.33 -1.80
N SER A 187 -1.26 -28.71 -0.61
CA SER A 187 -0.48 -29.17 0.54
C SER A 187 1.01 -29.37 0.26
N ARG A 188 1.58 -28.60 -0.65
CA ARG A 188 2.98 -28.59 -1.06
C ARG A 188 3.56 -27.20 -0.92
N LEU A 189 4.83 -27.14 -0.61
CA LEU A 189 5.61 -25.93 -0.75
C LEU A 189 6.06 -25.78 -2.19
N TRP A 190 5.80 -24.60 -2.77
CA TRP A 190 6.26 -24.22 -4.09
C TRP A 190 7.26 -23.08 -4.00
N ILE A 191 8.30 -23.15 -4.81
CA ILE A 191 9.38 -22.17 -4.88
C ILE A 191 9.92 -22.13 -6.30
N PHE A 192 10.31 -20.97 -6.81
CA PHE A 192 10.89 -20.84 -8.13
C PHE A 192 12.32 -20.31 -8.11
N ASP A 193 13.13 -20.76 -9.05
CA ASP A 193 14.47 -20.26 -9.34
C ASP A 193 14.65 -20.16 -10.85
N GLY A 194 14.71 -18.93 -11.35
CA GLY A 194 14.76 -18.66 -12.78
C GLY A 194 13.58 -19.26 -13.54
N LYS A 195 13.82 -20.28 -14.35
CA LYS A 195 12.81 -20.96 -15.17
C LYS A 195 12.20 -22.21 -14.53
N VAL A 196 12.67 -22.57 -13.38
CA VAL A 196 12.27 -23.81 -12.73
C VAL A 196 11.36 -23.53 -11.55
N LEU A 197 10.22 -24.18 -11.54
CA LEU A 197 9.25 -24.17 -10.46
C LEU A 197 9.33 -25.50 -9.71
N TRP A 198 9.87 -25.48 -8.52
CA TRP A 198 10.00 -26.63 -7.65
C TRP A 198 8.75 -26.81 -6.77
N TYR A 199 8.38 -28.04 -6.51
CA TYR A 199 7.34 -28.37 -5.54
C TYR A 199 7.77 -29.54 -4.63
N SER A 200 7.45 -29.39 -3.35
CA SER A 200 7.77 -30.40 -2.35
C SER A 200 6.85 -31.61 -2.44
N GLN A 201 7.19 -32.66 -1.70
CA GLN A 201 6.29 -33.77 -1.44
C GLN A 201 5.01 -33.27 -0.76
N GLN A 202 3.87 -33.86 -1.10
CA GLN A 202 2.59 -33.51 -0.50
C GLN A 202 2.59 -33.77 1.02
N GLY A 203 2.23 -32.73 1.79
CA GLY A 203 2.23 -32.76 3.25
C GLY A 203 3.61 -32.61 3.91
N GLU A 204 4.70 -32.45 3.13
CA GLU A 204 6.06 -32.29 3.65
C GLU A 204 6.83 -31.21 2.92
N CYS A 205 7.01 -30.05 3.54
CA CYS A 205 7.63 -28.90 2.90
C CYS A 205 9.15 -28.98 2.72
N ARG A 206 9.81 -29.96 3.34
CA ARG A 206 11.28 -30.11 3.33
C ARG A 206 11.78 -31.14 2.32
N VAL A 207 10.88 -31.92 1.71
CA VAL A 207 11.26 -33.04 0.82
C VAL A 207 11.03 -32.62 -0.62
N PHE A 208 12.12 -32.39 -1.33
CA PHE A 208 12.15 -32.08 -2.76
C PHE A 208 12.84 -33.20 -3.57
N ASN A 209 12.88 -34.42 -3.02
CA ASN A 209 13.46 -35.55 -3.70
C ASN A 209 12.57 -35.96 -4.88
N TYR A 210 13.07 -35.82 -6.08
CA TYR A 210 12.44 -36.43 -7.25
C TYR A 210 12.58 -37.95 -7.15
N ALA A 211 11.53 -38.61 -6.68
CA ALA A 211 11.65 -40.03 -6.39
C ALA A 211 10.91 -40.91 -7.39
N ASP A 212 9.74 -40.57 -7.86
CA ASP A 212 8.97 -41.39 -8.77
C ASP A 212 7.89 -40.59 -9.50
N PRO A 213 7.99 -40.42 -10.81
CA PRO A 213 6.98 -39.67 -11.58
C PRO A 213 5.62 -40.38 -11.61
N GLU A 214 5.53 -41.65 -11.24
CA GLU A 214 4.27 -42.38 -11.19
C GLU A 214 3.51 -42.14 -9.87
N VAL A 215 4.15 -41.54 -8.86
CA VAL A 215 3.53 -41.28 -7.55
C VAL A 215 3.07 -39.82 -7.48
N VAL A 216 1.77 -39.59 -7.57
CA VAL A 216 1.14 -38.24 -7.55
C VAL A 216 1.51 -37.42 -6.32
N THR A 217 1.86 -38.05 -5.20
CA THR A 217 2.28 -37.36 -3.96
C THR A 217 3.76 -36.99 -3.91
N SER A 218 4.57 -37.41 -4.90
CA SER A 218 6.01 -37.15 -4.92
C SER A 218 6.30 -35.64 -5.16
N SER A 219 7.50 -35.23 -4.79
CA SER A 219 8.06 -33.94 -5.15
C SER A 219 8.52 -33.91 -6.60
N GLY A 220 8.74 -32.73 -7.15
CA GLY A 220 9.23 -32.58 -8.52
C GLY A 220 9.46 -31.13 -8.90
N TYR A 221 9.53 -30.91 -10.21
CA TYR A 221 9.68 -29.59 -10.76
C TYR A 221 8.94 -29.45 -12.10
N ILE A 222 8.68 -28.20 -12.47
CA ILE A 222 8.14 -27.83 -13.78
C ILE A 222 9.11 -26.81 -14.40
N GLU A 223 9.52 -27.05 -15.63
CA GLU A 223 10.40 -26.15 -16.36
C GLU A 223 9.61 -25.27 -17.33
N PHE A 224 9.90 -23.97 -17.36
CA PHE A 224 9.29 -22.98 -18.22
C PHE A 224 10.29 -22.45 -19.24
N VAL A 225 9.77 -21.94 -20.35
CA VAL A 225 10.61 -21.32 -21.40
C VAL A 225 11.15 -19.94 -20.95
N LYS A 226 10.32 -19.22 -20.19
CA LYS A 226 10.61 -17.87 -19.67
C LYS A 226 10.96 -17.92 -18.19
N ASP A 227 11.70 -16.92 -17.72
CA ASP A 227 11.95 -16.77 -16.28
C ASP A 227 10.65 -16.47 -15.54
N ILE A 228 10.48 -17.11 -14.40
CA ILE A 228 9.35 -16.90 -13.51
C ILE A 228 9.63 -15.66 -12.68
N THR A 229 8.66 -14.77 -12.57
CA THR A 229 8.76 -13.56 -11.74
C THR A 229 7.89 -13.63 -10.50
N ALA A 230 6.76 -14.35 -10.56
CA ALA A 230 5.86 -14.52 -9.43
C ALA A 230 5.04 -15.81 -9.54
N ILE A 231 4.59 -16.30 -8.39
CA ILE A 231 3.63 -17.41 -8.30
C ILE A 231 2.59 -17.10 -7.22
N TYR A 232 1.35 -17.56 -7.44
CA TYR A 232 0.30 -17.39 -6.45
C TYR A 232 -0.82 -18.46 -6.62
N PRO A 233 -1.32 -19.06 -5.52
CA PRO A 233 -2.49 -19.96 -5.59
C PRO A 233 -3.74 -19.18 -5.98
N TYR A 234 -4.45 -19.59 -7.03
CA TYR A 234 -5.62 -18.90 -7.51
C TYR A 234 -6.70 -19.88 -8.00
N LEU A 235 -7.88 -19.85 -7.35
CA LEU A 235 -9.07 -20.64 -7.71
C LEU A 235 -8.80 -22.12 -8.00
N GLY A 236 -8.03 -22.80 -7.13
CA GLY A 236 -7.72 -24.22 -7.28
C GLY A 236 -6.63 -24.55 -8.29
N SER A 237 -5.94 -23.54 -8.79
CA SER A 237 -4.78 -23.62 -9.67
C SER A 237 -3.62 -22.81 -9.07
N LEU A 238 -2.43 -22.95 -9.64
CA LEU A 238 -1.30 -22.09 -9.32
C LEU A 238 -1.08 -21.13 -10.51
N ALA A 239 -1.24 -19.84 -10.28
CA ALA A 239 -0.88 -18.81 -11.26
C ALA A 239 0.63 -18.62 -11.25
N VAL A 240 1.27 -18.77 -12.39
CA VAL A 240 2.70 -18.56 -12.62
C VAL A 240 2.85 -17.38 -13.57
N PHE A 241 3.58 -16.36 -13.14
CA PHE A 241 3.81 -15.16 -13.91
C PHE A 241 5.23 -15.12 -14.45
N HIS A 242 5.35 -14.61 -15.64
CA HIS A 242 6.57 -14.18 -16.30
C HIS A 242 6.56 -12.64 -16.40
N LYS A 243 7.59 -12.05 -16.97
CA LYS A 243 7.67 -10.60 -17.14
C LYS A 243 6.55 -10.01 -18.02
N ASP A 244 6.04 -10.77 -19.00
CA ASP A 244 5.11 -10.32 -20.04
C ASP A 244 3.85 -11.17 -20.20
N SER A 245 3.76 -12.24 -19.44
CA SER A 245 2.71 -13.25 -19.59
C SER A 245 2.48 -14.03 -18.30
N SER A 246 1.43 -14.84 -18.29
CA SER A 246 1.07 -15.71 -17.18
C SER A 246 0.57 -17.07 -17.66
N VAL A 247 0.73 -18.09 -16.84
CA VAL A 247 0.31 -19.47 -17.09
C VAL A 247 -0.39 -20.02 -15.86
N LEU A 248 -1.47 -20.77 -16.02
CA LEU A 248 -2.07 -21.54 -14.93
C LEU A 248 -1.48 -22.96 -14.92
N VAL A 249 -1.05 -23.39 -13.74
CA VAL A 249 -0.67 -24.76 -13.46
C VAL A 249 -1.80 -25.42 -12.69
N GLN A 250 -2.36 -26.47 -13.25
CA GLN A 250 -3.51 -27.20 -12.71
C GLN A 250 -3.09 -28.62 -12.29
N LEU A 251 -3.74 -29.12 -11.25
CA LEU A 251 -3.59 -30.51 -10.85
C LEU A 251 -4.27 -31.42 -11.89
N ASP A 252 -3.50 -32.35 -12.45
CA ASP A 252 -3.97 -33.37 -13.36
C ASP A 252 -3.80 -34.73 -12.70
N SER A 253 -4.88 -35.51 -12.61
CA SER A 253 -4.90 -36.81 -11.93
C SER A 253 -4.06 -37.91 -12.62
N GLN A 254 -3.67 -37.68 -13.88
CA GLN A 254 -2.89 -38.66 -14.67
C GLN A 254 -1.43 -38.27 -14.79
N THR A 255 -1.14 -36.98 -14.91
CA THR A 255 0.21 -36.45 -15.21
C THR A 255 0.82 -35.65 -14.05
N GLY A 256 0.10 -35.50 -12.93
CA GLY A 256 0.50 -34.69 -11.79
C GLY A 256 0.12 -33.22 -11.97
N PHE A 257 0.88 -32.46 -12.70
CA PHE A 257 0.58 -31.04 -12.96
C PHE A 257 0.63 -30.74 -14.45
N LYS A 258 -0.35 -29.97 -14.92
CA LYS A 258 -0.47 -29.55 -16.31
C LYS A 258 -0.39 -28.03 -16.40
N GLN A 259 0.42 -27.56 -17.33
CA GLN A 259 0.43 -26.14 -17.73
C GLN A 259 -0.72 -25.88 -18.71
N ASP A 260 -1.46 -24.80 -18.48
CA ASP A 260 -2.45 -24.29 -19.45
C ASP A 260 -1.75 -23.41 -20.51
N GLU A 261 -2.51 -22.92 -21.46
CA GLU A 261 -1.99 -22.00 -22.45
C GLU A 261 -1.58 -20.66 -21.81
N GLU A 262 -0.55 -20.04 -22.38
CA GLU A 262 -0.05 -18.74 -21.95
C GLU A 262 -1.10 -17.63 -22.17
N SER A 263 -1.28 -16.79 -21.16
CA SER A 263 -2.18 -15.64 -21.17
C SER A 263 -1.38 -14.33 -21.14
N PRO A 264 -1.89 -13.22 -21.70
CA PRO A 264 -1.23 -11.94 -21.60
C PRO A 264 -1.29 -11.40 -20.17
N GLY A 265 -0.33 -10.56 -19.82
CA GLY A 265 -0.21 -9.96 -18.48
C GLY A 265 0.86 -10.65 -17.65
N GLY A 266 1.95 -9.94 -17.45
CA GLY A 266 3.08 -10.37 -16.65
C GLY A 266 3.16 -9.61 -15.33
N CYS A 267 3.85 -10.18 -14.35
CA CYS A 267 4.08 -9.56 -13.07
C CYS A 267 5.55 -9.13 -12.94
N ALA A 268 5.77 -7.94 -12.39
CA ALA A 268 7.11 -7.36 -12.26
C ALA A 268 8.00 -8.15 -11.30
N SER A 269 7.46 -8.60 -10.17
CA SER A 269 8.18 -9.40 -9.17
C SER A 269 7.20 -10.20 -8.31
N HIS A 270 7.71 -11.16 -7.53
CA HIS A 270 6.92 -12.01 -6.64
C HIS A 270 6.17 -11.24 -5.53
N LYS A 271 6.61 -10.04 -5.21
CA LYS A 271 5.94 -9.16 -4.23
C LYS A 271 5.09 -8.08 -4.88
N ALA A 272 5.10 -7.95 -6.22
CA ALA A 272 4.31 -6.96 -6.95
C ALA A 272 2.89 -7.46 -7.28
N LEU A 273 2.45 -8.51 -6.63
CA LEU A 273 1.11 -9.08 -6.76
C LEU A 273 0.46 -9.27 -5.38
N VAL A 274 -0.87 -9.20 -5.35
CA VAL A 274 -1.63 -9.32 -4.10
C VAL A 274 -3.04 -9.84 -4.36
N PHE A 275 -3.48 -10.75 -3.50
CA PHE A 275 -4.87 -11.18 -3.48
C PHE A 275 -5.71 -10.25 -2.60
N HIS A 276 -6.77 -9.69 -3.15
CA HIS A 276 -7.67 -8.80 -2.44
C HIS A 276 -9.12 -9.03 -2.84
N GLY A 277 -9.99 -9.22 -1.85
CA GLY A 277 -11.38 -9.61 -2.10
C GLY A 277 -11.48 -11.00 -2.72
N THR A 278 -11.79 -11.09 -3.99
CA THR A 278 -11.89 -12.34 -4.77
C THR A 278 -10.95 -12.37 -5.96
N ASP A 279 -10.07 -11.39 -6.08
CA ASP A 279 -9.24 -11.18 -7.25
C ASP A 279 -7.75 -11.07 -6.90
N LEU A 280 -6.91 -11.32 -7.87
CA LEU A 280 -5.47 -11.17 -7.79
C LEU A 280 -5.06 -9.96 -8.62
N TYR A 281 -4.55 -8.94 -7.95
CA TYR A 281 -4.02 -7.72 -8.59
C TYR A 281 -2.51 -7.82 -8.73
N PHE A 282 -1.98 -7.38 -9.87
CA PHE A 282 -0.56 -7.40 -10.12
C PHE A 282 -0.11 -6.17 -10.93
N TYR A 283 1.11 -5.74 -10.69
CA TYR A 283 1.76 -4.69 -11.48
C TYR A 283 2.52 -5.30 -12.66
N ASP A 284 2.14 -4.87 -13.88
CA ASP A 284 2.81 -5.22 -15.13
C ASP A 284 3.73 -4.07 -15.55
N ASP A 285 5.04 -4.30 -15.47
CA ASP A 285 6.03 -3.29 -15.86
C ASP A 285 6.08 -3.05 -17.37
N THR A 286 5.78 -4.05 -18.17
CA THR A 286 5.78 -3.91 -19.64
C THR A 286 4.65 -3.00 -20.12
N LYS A 287 3.55 -2.95 -19.38
CA LYS A 287 2.38 -2.12 -19.65
C LYS A 287 2.31 -0.87 -18.77
N LYS A 288 3.19 -0.76 -17.77
CA LYS A 288 3.17 0.30 -16.75
C LYS A 288 1.76 0.48 -16.15
N GLY A 289 1.19 -0.63 -15.65
CA GLY A 289 -0.18 -0.66 -15.16
C GLY A 289 -0.43 -1.72 -14.11
N VAL A 290 -1.58 -1.60 -13.44
CA VAL A 290 -2.09 -2.60 -12.51
C VAL A 290 -3.30 -3.27 -13.15
N PHE A 291 -3.31 -4.60 -13.12
CA PHE A 291 -4.33 -5.41 -13.77
C PHE A 291 -4.95 -6.42 -12.82
N SER A 292 -6.17 -6.82 -13.15
CA SER A 292 -6.93 -7.88 -12.50
C SER A 292 -6.69 -9.21 -13.21
N PHE A 293 -6.30 -10.23 -12.48
CA PHE A 293 -6.11 -11.56 -13.03
C PHE A 293 -7.44 -12.24 -13.37
N GLN A 294 -8.48 -11.96 -12.59
CA GLN A 294 -9.83 -12.45 -12.86
C GLN A 294 -10.36 -11.97 -14.23
N GLN A 295 -10.05 -10.74 -14.61
CA GLN A 295 -10.43 -10.22 -15.93
C GLN A 295 -9.73 -10.97 -17.06
N ILE A 296 -8.48 -11.36 -16.89
CA ILE A 296 -7.74 -12.16 -17.88
C ILE A 296 -8.37 -13.54 -18.03
N ILE A 297 -8.68 -14.21 -16.93
CA ILE A 297 -9.25 -15.55 -16.94
C ILE A 297 -10.67 -15.55 -17.52
N ASN A 298 -11.50 -14.58 -17.15
CA ASN A 298 -12.89 -14.48 -17.60
C ASN A 298 -13.03 -13.87 -19.00
N GLY A 299 -12.02 -13.16 -19.48
CA GLY A 299 -12.04 -12.41 -20.74
C GLY A 299 -11.41 -13.14 -21.93
N ASP A 300 -11.54 -14.46 -22.02
CA ASP A 300 -10.96 -15.26 -23.11
C ASP A 300 -9.44 -15.05 -23.28
N LYS A 301 -8.73 -14.95 -22.16
CA LYS A 301 -7.28 -14.70 -22.10
C LYS A 301 -6.87 -13.38 -22.76
N THR A 302 -7.70 -12.36 -22.67
CA THR A 302 -7.34 -10.99 -23.05
C THR A 302 -6.96 -10.18 -21.83
N LEU A 303 -5.98 -9.28 -21.97
CA LEU A 303 -5.63 -8.35 -20.89
C LEU A 303 -6.82 -7.44 -20.63
N GLY A 304 -7.26 -7.39 -19.38
CA GLY A 304 -8.35 -6.51 -18.96
C GLY A 304 -7.94 -5.02 -18.95
N ASP A 305 -8.84 -4.20 -18.44
CA ASP A 305 -8.59 -2.77 -18.31
C ASP A 305 -7.50 -2.49 -17.27
N ASN A 306 -6.62 -1.55 -17.58
CA ASN A 306 -5.66 -1.03 -16.61
C ASN A 306 -6.39 -0.19 -15.55
N ILE A 307 -6.52 -0.72 -14.34
CA ILE A 307 -7.18 -0.01 -13.23
C ILE A 307 -6.38 1.21 -12.73
N ALA A 308 -5.12 1.31 -13.10
CA ALA A 308 -4.19 2.37 -12.70
C ALA A 308 -4.00 3.45 -13.77
N LEU A 309 -4.91 3.58 -14.73
CA LEU A 309 -4.81 4.61 -15.79
C LEU A 309 -4.67 6.02 -15.23
N ASP A 310 -5.38 6.32 -14.15
CA ASP A 310 -5.38 7.65 -13.56
C ASP A 310 -4.08 8.02 -12.86
N ILE A 311 -3.29 7.02 -12.44
CA ILE A 311 -1.97 7.18 -11.81
C ILE A 311 -0.81 6.74 -12.71
N GLN A 312 -1.04 6.55 -13.99
CA GLN A 312 -0.01 6.06 -14.91
C GLN A 312 1.24 6.95 -14.93
N LYS A 313 1.09 8.25 -14.65
CA LYS A 313 2.23 9.17 -14.55
C LYS A 313 3.16 8.79 -13.39
N GLU A 314 2.62 8.39 -12.26
CA GLU A 314 3.38 7.91 -11.10
C GLU A 314 4.08 6.59 -11.42
N LEU A 315 3.37 5.67 -12.07
CA LEU A 315 3.93 4.38 -12.48
C LEU A 315 5.07 4.51 -13.49
N MET A 316 5.06 5.55 -14.32
CA MET A 316 6.17 5.84 -15.25
C MET A 316 7.42 6.37 -14.56
N LEU A 317 7.34 6.81 -13.31
CA LEU A 317 8.48 7.27 -12.51
C LEU A 317 9.17 6.13 -11.74
N ILE A 318 8.61 4.93 -11.78
CA ILE A 318 9.21 3.74 -11.14
C ILE A 318 10.53 3.43 -11.81
N ASP A 319 11.56 3.24 -11.00
CA ASP A 319 12.89 2.91 -11.48
C ASP A 319 12.90 1.50 -12.10
N SER A 320 13.41 1.40 -13.31
CA SER A 320 13.48 0.12 -14.01
C SER A 320 14.50 -0.84 -13.40
N ASP A 321 15.49 -0.31 -12.68
CA ASP A 321 16.54 -1.09 -12.03
C ASP A 321 16.10 -1.63 -10.65
N ASP A 322 15.04 -1.06 -10.08
CA ASP A 322 14.48 -1.40 -8.78
C ASP A 322 13.06 -2.02 -8.84
N ILE A 323 12.67 -2.54 -10.01
CA ILE A 323 11.33 -3.12 -10.23
C ILE A 323 11.03 -4.30 -9.27
N ASP A 324 12.01 -5.08 -8.92
CA ASP A 324 11.94 -6.17 -7.96
C ASP A 324 11.61 -5.71 -6.53
N LYS A 325 11.84 -4.43 -6.22
CA LYS A 325 11.51 -3.82 -4.94
C LYS A 325 10.06 -3.36 -4.80
N ILE A 326 9.24 -3.48 -5.85
CA ILE A 326 7.81 -3.19 -5.74
C ILE A 326 7.16 -4.19 -4.77
N ARG A 327 6.35 -3.67 -3.85
CA ARG A 327 5.60 -4.47 -2.87
C ARG A 327 4.13 -4.15 -2.98
N ALA A 328 3.29 -5.17 -3.04
CA ALA A 328 1.85 -5.05 -3.01
C ALA A 328 1.31 -5.67 -1.72
N LEU A 329 0.36 -5.01 -1.07
CA LEU A 329 -0.26 -5.48 0.17
C LEU A 329 -1.77 -5.22 0.14
N SER A 330 -2.53 -6.21 0.58
CA SER A 330 -3.96 -6.09 0.88
C SER A 330 -4.14 -5.56 2.29
N VAL A 331 -4.65 -4.35 2.42
CA VAL A 331 -4.90 -3.69 3.70
C VAL A 331 -6.39 -3.75 4.00
N VAL A 332 -6.78 -4.72 4.82
CA VAL A 332 -8.15 -4.90 5.30
C VAL A 332 -8.14 -4.77 6.81
N THR A 333 -8.70 -3.68 7.30
CA THR A 333 -8.90 -3.40 8.73
C THR A 333 -10.34 -2.94 8.94
N GLU A 334 -10.75 -2.64 10.18
CA GLU A 334 -12.09 -2.12 10.45
C GLU A 334 -12.46 -0.88 9.63
N ASP A 335 -11.47 0.00 9.39
CA ASP A 335 -11.66 1.29 8.73
C ASP A 335 -11.18 1.33 7.27
N ARG A 336 -10.49 0.27 6.79
CA ARG A 336 -9.80 0.27 5.51
C ARG A 336 -10.08 -0.97 4.70
N ASN A 337 -10.23 -0.78 3.40
CA ASN A 337 -10.31 -1.84 2.41
C ASN A 337 -9.57 -1.35 1.16
N GLU A 338 -8.25 -1.52 1.18
CA GLU A 338 -7.32 -0.87 0.28
C GLU A 338 -6.29 -1.87 -0.27
N VAL A 339 -5.79 -1.59 -1.46
CA VAL A 339 -4.62 -2.27 -2.03
C VAL A 339 -3.47 -1.25 -2.11
N TRP A 340 -2.38 -1.57 -1.48
CA TRP A 340 -1.20 -0.72 -1.41
C TRP A 340 -0.11 -1.22 -2.36
N PHE A 341 0.48 -0.32 -3.12
CA PHE A 341 1.67 -0.57 -3.93
C PHE A 341 2.79 0.36 -3.48
N LEU A 342 3.78 -0.19 -2.79
CA LEU A 342 5.02 0.49 -2.48
C LEU A 342 5.87 0.51 -3.75
N CYS A 343 6.21 1.70 -4.23
CA CYS A 343 6.89 1.90 -5.50
C CYS A 343 8.25 2.59 -5.30
N PRO A 344 9.36 2.01 -5.77
CA PRO A 344 10.65 2.67 -5.81
C PRO A 344 10.65 3.75 -6.91
N ILE A 345 10.95 4.99 -6.55
CA ILE A 345 11.02 6.10 -7.50
C ILE A 345 12.44 6.64 -7.58
N SER A 346 12.99 6.67 -8.78
CA SER A 346 14.40 7.00 -9.05
C SER A 346 14.83 8.39 -8.60
N GLU A 347 13.92 9.37 -8.59
CA GLU A 347 14.24 10.75 -8.24
C GLU A 347 14.23 11.03 -6.73
N GLU A 348 13.71 10.09 -5.91
CA GLU A 348 13.46 10.32 -4.49
C GLU A 348 13.95 9.14 -3.64
N LYS A 349 15.27 8.93 -3.56
CA LYS A 349 15.86 7.80 -2.80
C LYS A 349 15.66 7.88 -1.28
N GLU A 350 15.37 9.08 -0.75
CA GLU A 350 15.15 9.28 0.70
C GLU A 350 13.71 9.00 1.13
N TYR A 351 12.78 8.89 0.17
CA TYR A 351 11.36 8.70 0.43
C TYR A 351 10.80 7.54 -0.37
N SER A 352 9.76 6.94 0.17
CA SER A 352 8.95 5.96 -0.54
C SER A 352 7.61 6.54 -0.96
N ILE A 353 7.17 6.15 -2.15
CA ILE A 353 5.84 6.45 -2.66
C ILE A 353 4.99 5.20 -2.56
N VAL A 354 3.87 5.32 -1.88
CA VAL A 354 2.84 4.28 -1.82
C VAL A 354 1.63 4.76 -2.61
N LEU A 355 1.25 3.99 -3.61
CA LEU A 355 0.03 4.19 -4.38
C LEU A 355 -1.05 3.32 -3.76
N ILE A 356 -2.13 3.95 -3.30
CA ILE A 356 -3.19 3.30 -2.55
C ILE A 356 -4.46 3.29 -3.39
N PHE A 357 -4.95 2.10 -3.68
CA PHE A 357 -6.23 1.88 -4.32
C PHE A 357 -7.31 1.62 -3.28
N ASP A 358 -8.22 2.54 -3.11
CA ASP A 358 -9.41 2.34 -2.30
C ASP A 358 -10.38 1.43 -3.06
N TYR A 359 -10.44 0.18 -2.64
CA TYR A 359 -11.21 -0.85 -3.34
C TYR A 359 -12.71 -0.58 -3.36
N LEU A 360 -13.25 -0.02 -2.28
CA LEU A 360 -14.69 0.26 -2.17
C LEU A 360 -15.12 1.44 -3.05
N ARG A 361 -14.23 2.40 -3.25
CA ARG A 361 -14.53 3.61 -4.03
C ARG A 361 -14.03 3.54 -5.47
N GLY A 362 -13.12 2.60 -5.76
CA GLY A 362 -12.44 2.54 -7.05
C GLY A 362 -11.54 3.76 -7.32
N GLU A 363 -10.92 4.31 -6.28
CA GLU A 363 -10.18 5.56 -6.33
C GLU A 363 -8.74 5.38 -5.90
N TRP A 364 -7.83 6.13 -6.51
CA TRP A 364 -6.43 6.14 -6.17
C TRP A 364 -6.05 7.37 -5.35
N VAL A 365 -5.20 7.18 -4.35
CA VAL A 365 -4.52 8.25 -3.61
C VAL A 365 -3.03 7.92 -3.48
N LYS A 366 -2.22 8.94 -3.26
CA LYS A 366 -0.77 8.82 -3.15
C LYS A 366 -0.31 9.18 -1.74
N ARG A 367 0.55 8.33 -1.17
CA ARG A 367 1.25 8.57 0.09
C ARG A 367 2.74 8.68 -0.17
N LYS A 368 3.37 9.71 0.37
CA LYS A 368 4.82 9.89 0.41
C LYS A 368 5.26 9.86 1.87
N CYS A 369 6.13 8.95 2.23
CA CYS A 369 6.64 8.76 3.58
C CYS A 369 8.16 8.59 3.57
N GLN A 370 8.78 8.45 4.74
CA GLN A 370 10.19 8.06 4.85
C GLN A 370 10.45 6.76 4.09
N HIS A 371 11.73 6.50 3.79
CA HIS A 371 12.10 5.29 3.06
C HIS A 371 11.70 4.02 3.82
N ILE A 372 10.91 3.17 3.17
CA ILE A 372 10.48 1.86 3.64
C ILE A 372 10.75 0.81 2.57
N ASN A 373 11.11 -0.40 2.99
CA ASN A 373 11.41 -1.53 2.09
C ASN A 373 10.27 -2.54 2.04
N ASP A 374 9.49 -2.65 3.11
CA ASP A 374 8.38 -3.60 3.19
C ASP A 374 7.24 -3.09 4.06
N ILE A 375 6.06 -3.66 3.87
CA ILE A 375 4.83 -3.34 4.58
C ILE A 375 4.10 -4.64 4.92
N GLN A 376 3.49 -4.72 6.12
CA GLN A 376 2.79 -5.90 6.60
C GLN A 376 1.66 -5.54 7.56
N ILE A 377 0.57 -6.30 7.53
CA ILE A 377 -0.44 -6.27 8.60
C ILE A 377 -0.03 -7.29 9.65
N PHE A 378 -0.04 -6.86 10.90
CA PHE A 378 0.16 -7.72 12.05
C PHE A 378 -0.89 -7.36 13.12
N ASP A 379 -1.65 -8.34 13.54
CA ASP A 379 -2.73 -8.20 14.53
C ASP A 379 -3.72 -7.05 14.25
N ASN A 380 -4.19 -6.95 13.00
CA ASN A 380 -5.06 -5.90 12.47
C ASN A 380 -4.46 -4.48 12.46
N GLU A 381 -3.18 -4.35 12.70
CA GLU A 381 -2.46 -3.09 12.64
C GLU A 381 -1.47 -3.12 11.48
N LEU A 382 -1.24 -1.97 10.85
CA LEU A 382 -0.34 -1.86 9.70
C LEU A 382 1.04 -1.41 10.18
N TYR A 383 2.04 -2.16 9.74
CA TYR A 383 3.45 -1.88 9.99
C TYR A 383 4.19 -1.67 8.68
N SER A 384 5.17 -0.78 8.70
CA SER A 384 6.13 -0.59 7.63
C SER A 384 7.54 -0.68 8.18
N ALA A 385 8.49 -1.05 7.35
CA ALA A 385 9.87 -1.23 7.75
C ALA A 385 10.86 -0.63 6.74
N GLY A 386 11.87 -0.01 7.26
CA GLY A 386 13.02 0.53 6.56
C GLY A 386 14.24 0.48 7.47
N LYS A 387 14.77 1.62 7.90
CA LYS A 387 15.79 1.67 8.96
C LYS A 387 15.23 1.20 10.30
N GLU A 388 13.96 1.43 10.53
CA GLU A 388 13.25 1.05 11.75
C GLU A 388 11.93 0.37 11.39
N LEU A 389 11.30 -0.24 12.38
CA LEU A 389 9.94 -0.74 12.30
C LEU A 389 8.99 0.39 12.72
N TYR A 390 8.05 0.74 11.85
CA TYR A 390 7.07 1.79 12.09
C TYR A 390 5.67 1.21 12.20
N LYS A 391 4.90 1.74 13.13
CA LYS A 391 3.46 1.51 13.21
C LYS A 391 2.74 2.64 12.49
N GLU A 392 1.98 2.30 11.47
CA GLU A 392 1.31 3.25 10.59
C GLU A 392 0.03 3.83 11.22
N TYR A 393 -0.36 5.02 10.78
CA TYR A 393 -1.58 5.73 11.19
C TYR A 393 -1.69 6.11 12.68
N MET A 394 -0.57 6.15 13.39
CA MET A 394 -0.53 6.42 14.82
C MET A 394 -0.23 7.88 15.18
N SER A 395 0.29 8.67 14.24
CA SER A 395 0.77 10.04 14.50
C SER A 395 0.23 11.05 13.50
N ASP A 396 0.31 12.33 13.82
CA ASP A 396 0.14 13.46 12.92
C ASP A 396 1.49 13.89 12.26
N THR A 397 2.51 13.05 12.39
CA THR A 397 3.84 13.20 11.79
C THR A 397 4.34 11.84 11.27
N PHE A 398 5.33 11.84 10.39
CA PHE A 398 6.10 10.66 10.02
C PHE A 398 7.32 10.60 10.92
N ASP A 399 7.24 9.85 12.01
CA ASP A 399 8.30 9.71 13.02
C ASP A 399 8.93 11.08 13.38
N GLU A 400 8.09 12.02 13.80
CA GLU A 400 8.41 13.43 14.09
C GLU A 400 8.69 14.33 12.87
N GLU A 401 8.76 13.79 11.65
CA GLU A 401 8.91 14.58 10.44
C GLU A 401 7.58 15.16 9.93
N PHE A 402 7.68 16.22 9.11
CA PHE A 402 6.52 16.91 8.56
C PHE A 402 5.79 16.08 7.51
N ILE A 403 4.47 15.92 7.68
CA ILE A 403 3.59 15.37 6.64
C ILE A 403 3.21 16.48 5.66
N GLY A 404 3.89 16.53 4.52
CA GLY A 404 3.51 17.41 3.42
C GLY A 404 2.28 16.88 2.71
N ALA A 405 1.09 17.35 3.09
CA ALA A 405 -0.17 16.93 2.48
C ALA A 405 -0.69 17.98 1.51
N PHE A 406 -1.21 17.54 0.38
CA PHE A 406 -1.94 18.40 -0.54
C PHE A 406 -3.02 17.65 -1.31
N TYR A 407 -4.04 18.37 -1.73
CA TYR A 407 -5.10 17.92 -2.61
C TYR A 407 -5.41 19.01 -3.63
N GLN A 408 -5.02 18.79 -4.88
CA GLN A 408 -5.26 19.67 -6.00
C GLN A 408 -6.53 19.24 -6.73
N CYS A 409 -7.63 19.96 -6.50
CA CYS A 409 -8.89 19.68 -7.17
C CYS A 409 -8.72 19.70 -8.69
N THR A 410 -9.41 18.82 -9.38
CA THR A 410 -9.58 18.94 -10.83
C THR A 410 -10.13 20.31 -11.15
N VAL A 411 -9.71 20.88 -12.27
CA VAL A 411 -10.12 22.23 -12.62
C VAL A 411 -11.63 22.34 -12.72
N ILE A 412 -12.20 23.21 -11.88
CA ILE A 412 -13.60 23.57 -11.95
C ILE A 412 -13.79 24.45 -13.18
N ASN A 413 -14.22 23.85 -14.29
CA ASN A 413 -14.52 24.58 -15.50
C ASN A 413 -16.00 24.96 -15.48
N MET A 414 -16.27 26.25 -15.52
CA MET A 414 -17.64 26.79 -15.45
C MET A 414 -18.31 26.94 -16.83
N ASP A 415 -17.66 26.49 -17.89
CA ASP A 415 -18.13 26.69 -19.25
C ASP A 415 -17.81 25.50 -20.15
N SER A 416 -18.80 24.61 -20.31
CA SER A 416 -18.71 23.52 -21.30
C SER A 416 -18.70 24.01 -22.75
N ASP A 417 -19.25 25.24 -23.03
CA ASP A 417 -19.51 25.70 -24.39
C ASP A 417 -18.81 27.02 -24.74
N ASN A 418 -17.86 27.49 -23.96
CA ASN A 418 -17.16 28.78 -24.12
C ASN A 418 -18.05 30.02 -24.06
N THR A 419 -19.30 29.92 -23.62
CA THR A 419 -20.30 30.99 -23.63
C THR A 419 -20.48 31.69 -22.29
N LEU A 420 -19.92 31.17 -21.19
CA LEU A 420 -20.12 31.70 -19.85
C LEU A 420 -18.86 32.41 -19.32
N LYS A 421 -19.04 33.59 -18.76
CA LYS A 421 -18.01 34.30 -17.99
C LYS A 421 -18.53 34.64 -16.60
N ILE A 422 -17.71 34.30 -15.60
CA ILE A 422 -18.00 34.68 -14.23
C ILE A 422 -17.49 36.08 -13.97
N THR A 423 -18.36 36.96 -13.54
CA THR A 423 -18.05 38.38 -13.38
C THR A 423 -18.22 38.90 -11.95
N LYS A 424 -17.26 39.76 -11.56
CA LYS A 424 -17.29 40.88 -10.64
C LYS A 424 -17.73 40.79 -9.18
N MET A 425 -18.33 39.72 -8.66
CA MET A 425 -18.42 39.56 -7.21
C MET A 425 -17.25 38.71 -6.70
N PRO A 426 -16.67 39.04 -5.54
CA PRO A 426 -15.67 38.12 -4.96
C PRO A 426 -16.37 36.82 -4.59
N PRO A 427 -16.08 35.73 -5.27
CA PRO A 427 -16.64 34.44 -4.87
C PRO A 427 -16.18 34.12 -3.45
N ARG A 428 -17.01 33.42 -2.71
CA ARG A 428 -16.67 32.93 -1.39
C ARG A 428 -16.40 31.44 -1.52
N LEU A 429 -15.26 31.03 -1.00
CA LEU A 429 -14.93 29.64 -0.77
C LEU A 429 -15.29 29.33 0.68
N SER A 430 -16.30 28.50 0.89
CA SER A 430 -16.65 27.97 2.20
C SER A 430 -16.12 26.56 2.31
N VAL A 431 -15.45 26.26 3.39
CA VAL A 431 -14.93 24.93 3.71
C VAL A 431 -15.50 24.54 5.05
N ASP A 432 -16.29 23.48 5.05
CA ASP A 432 -16.81 22.87 6.26
C ASP A 432 -15.96 21.65 6.61
N GLY A 433 -15.48 21.59 7.83
CA GLY A 433 -14.62 20.47 8.23
C GLY A 433 -14.20 20.56 9.69
N GLU A 434 -13.46 19.54 10.07
CA GLU A 434 -12.77 19.46 11.36
C GLU A 434 -11.30 19.72 11.15
N TYR A 435 -10.74 20.76 11.73
CA TYR A 435 -9.31 21.01 11.67
C TYR A 435 -8.84 21.73 12.93
N ARG A 436 -7.75 21.21 13.48
CA ARG A 436 -7.16 21.69 14.74
C ARG A 436 -6.23 22.86 14.51
N ASN A 437 -5.56 22.88 13.37
CA ASN A 437 -4.56 23.87 13.01
C ASN A 437 -4.95 24.61 11.73
N ASN A 438 -4.30 25.73 11.46
CA ASN A 438 -4.48 26.44 10.23
C ASN A 438 -3.90 25.61 9.07
N PHE A 439 -4.55 25.65 7.92
CA PHE A 439 -4.03 25.10 6.69
C PHE A 439 -4.18 26.10 5.56
N TYR A 440 -3.68 25.80 4.38
CA TYR A 440 -3.60 26.76 3.29
C TYR A 440 -4.44 26.32 2.10
N VAL A 441 -4.97 27.32 1.38
CA VAL A 441 -5.59 27.13 0.08
C VAL A 441 -4.86 27.97 -0.96
N LYS A 442 -4.39 27.31 -2.00
CA LYS A 442 -3.82 27.91 -3.20
C LYS A 442 -4.88 27.89 -4.29
N TYR A 443 -4.97 28.95 -5.07
CA TYR A 443 -5.88 28.95 -6.21
C TYR A 443 -5.27 29.63 -7.43
N VAL A 444 -5.57 29.06 -8.61
CA VAL A 444 -5.14 29.53 -9.92
C VAL A 444 -6.38 29.75 -10.79
N LYS A 445 -6.39 30.80 -11.58
CA LYS A 445 -7.49 31.15 -12.48
C LYS A 445 -7.08 31.02 -13.93
N ASN A 446 -7.95 30.45 -14.75
CA ASN A 446 -7.80 30.33 -16.21
C ASN A 446 -6.45 29.73 -16.64
N TYR A 447 -5.96 28.73 -15.91
CA TYR A 447 -4.67 28.08 -16.19
C TYR A 447 -3.48 29.05 -16.30
N ASN A 448 -3.58 30.23 -15.68
CA ASN A 448 -2.54 31.25 -15.81
C ASN A 448 -1.35 30.94 -14.89
N THR A 449 -0.45 30.11 -15.38
CA THR A 449 0.80 29.74 -14.69
C THR A 449 1.86 30.85 -14.69
N LEU A 450 1.69 31.88 -15.52
CA LEU A 450 2.63 33.02 -15.58
C LEU A 450 2.52 33.98 -14.38
N LYS A 451 1.43 33.90 -13.64
CA LYS A 451 1.26 34.69 -12.40
C LYS A 451 1.40 33.77 -11.20
N PRO A 452 2.14 34.19 -10.17
CA PRO A 452 2.26 33.39 -8.96
C PRO A 452 0.86 33.06 -8.41
N PRO A 453 0.64 31.79 -7.96
CA PRO A 453 -0.63 31.42 -7.37
C PRO A 453 -0.93 32.26 -6.14
N LYS A 454 -2.21 32.49 -5.88
CA LYS A 454 -2.61 33.20 -4.67
C LYS A 454 -2.86 32.19 -3.56
N ILE A 455 -2.21 32.42 -2.44
CA ILE A 455 -2.31 31.58 -1.24
C ILE A 455 -3.13 32.32 -0.19
N LYS A 456 -4.01 31.62 0.47
CA LYS A 456 -4.80 32.09 1.61
C LYS A 456 -4.74 31.07 2.73
N GLU A 457 -4.54 31.56 3.94
CA GLU A 457 -4.62 30.77 5.15
C GLU A 457 -6.08 30.57 5.56
N ILE A 458 -6.46 29.34 5.81
CA ILE A 458 -7.72 28.97 6.45
C ILE A 458 -7.42 28.80 7.93
N LYS A 459 -7.97 29.70 8.74
CA LYS A 459 -7.68 29.73 10.18
C LYS A 459 -8.62 28.81 10.93
N SER A 460 -8.05 27.97 11.76
CA SER A 460 -8.81 27.24 12.77
C SER A 460 -9.53 28.23 13.68
N LYS A 461 -10.81 28.00 13.90
CA LYS A 461 -11.61 28.80 14.85
C LYS A 461 -11.57 28.22 16.27
N THR A 462 -10.46 27.65 16.70
CA THR A 462 -10.30 27.21 18.07
C THR A 462 -10.44 28.41 19.02
N LYS A 463 -11.53 28.47 19.75
CA LYS A 463 -11.67 29.42 20.86
C LYS A 463 -10.89 28.88 22.06
N LYS A 464 -10.23 29.77 22.82
CA LYS A 464 -9.64 29.41 24.11
C LYS A 464 -10.70 28.71 24.98
N GLY A 465 -10.38 27.56 25.52
CA GLY A 465 -11.26 26.78 26.39
C GLY A 465 -12.07 25.67 25.72
N ILE A 466 -11.86 25.41 24.40
CA ILE A 466 -12.48 24.28 23.71
C ILE A 466 -11.48 23.12 23.68
N ILE A 467 -11.92 21.97 24.13
CA ILE A 467 -11.15 20.73 24.13
C ILE A 467 -11.85 19.72 23.22
N TYR A 468 -11.07 19.02 22.43
CA TYR A 468 -11.53 17.90 21.61
C TYR A 468 -11.54 16.62 22.45
N TYR A 469 -12.49 15.75 22.20
CA TYR A 469 -12.86 14.59 23.01
C TYR A 469 -11.71 13.58 23.29
N ASP A 470 -10.69 13.53 22.51
CA ASP A 470 -9.63 12.52 22.53
C ASP A 470 -8.30 12.95 23.20
N LYS A 471 -8.28 14.07 23.93
CA LYS A 471 -7.04 14.61 24.53
C LYS A 471 -6.84 14.36 26.03
N GLY A 472 -7.42 13.29 26.57
CA GLY A 472 -7.15 12.87 27.94
C GLY A 472 -7.67 13.80 29.05
N TYR A 473 -8.53 14.75 28.73
CA TYR A 473 -9.14 15.64 29.73
C TYR A 473 -10.37 14.98 30.35
N ARG A 474 -10.52 15.15 31.68
CA ARG A 474 -11.67 14.63 32.38
C ARG A 474 -12.95 15.40 32.05
N TYR A 475 -14.09 14.71 32.07
CA TYR A 475 -15.41 15.21 31.70
C TYR A 475 -15.90 16.41 32.53
N ASP A 476 -15.34 16.62 33.70
CA ASP A 476 -15.70 17.64 34.68
C ASP A 476 -14.73 18.83 34.78
N SER A 477 -13.86 18.96 33.80
CA SER A 477 -12.79 19.99 33.78
C SER A 477 -13.27 21.42 33.48
N GLY A 478 -14.59 21.65 33.35
CA GLY A 478 -15.18 22.96 33.08
C GLY A 478 -15.02 23.45 31.62
N TYR A 479 -14.61 22.58 30.71
CA TYR A 479 -14.48 22.91 29.28
C TYR A 479 -15.73 22.49 28.51
N ILE A 480 -16.03 23.25 27.47
CA ILE A 480 -17.19 23.01 26.59
C ILE A 480 -16.73 22.17 25.38
N TYR A 481 -17.35 21.01 25.19
CA TYR A 481 -17.23 20.22 23.96
C TYR A 481 -18.11 20.86 22.89
N LEU A 482 -17.51 21.29 21.79
CA LEU A 482 -18.25 21.76 20.62
C LEU A 482 -18.37 20.62 19.59
N PRO A 483 -19.49 20.58 18.87
CA PRO A 483 -19.54 19.76 17.67
C PRO A 483 -18.41 20.18 16.73
N SER A 484 -17.77 19.20 16.20
CA SER A 484 -16.47 19.25 15.53
C SER A 484 -16.44 20.01 14.20
N VAL A 485 -17.59 20.40 13.64
CA VAL A 485 -17.67 21.00 12.31
C VAL A 485 -17.53 22.52 12.38
N VAL A 486 -16.53 23.05 11.70
CA VAL A 486 -16.27 24.49 11.59
C VAL A 486 -16.41 24.92 10.15
N THR A 487 -17.28 25.92 9.89
CA THR A 487 -17.34 26.59 8.61
C THR A 487 -16.32 27.71 8.53
N SER A 488 -15.39 27.63 7.60
CA SER A 488 -14.47 28.70 7.28
C SER A 488 -14.76 29.29 5.90
N VAL A 489 -14.79 30.60 5.84
CA VAL A 489 -15.09 31.33 4.60
C VAL A 489 -13.92 32.18 4.16
N VAL A 490 -13.39 31.86 2.99
CA VAL A 490 -12.33 32.63 2.32
C VAL A 490 -12.91 33.42 1.16
N ARG A 491 -12.64 34.72 1.12
CA ARG A 491 -13.01 35.54 -0.03
C ARG A 491 -11.96 35.41 -1.12
N LEU A 492 -12.38 34.93 -2.27
CA LEU A 492 -11.54 34.94 -3.46
C LEU A 492 -11.61 36.34 -4.11
N PRO A 493 -10.51 36.86 -4.69
CA PRO A 493 -10.54 38.17 -5.31
C PRO A 493 -11.57 38.29 -6.44
N SER A 494 -12.22 39.44 -6.52
CA SER A 494 -13.16 39.77 -7.60
C SER A 494 -12.43 39.91 -8.92
N SER A 495 -12.50 38.88 -9.76
CA SER A 495 -12.03 38.94 -11.15
C SER A 495 -12.82 37.95 -11.97
N THR A 496 -12.90 38.20 -13.25
CA THR A 496 -13.50 37.23 -14.19
C THR A 496 -12.62 36.02 -14.34
N PHE A 497 -13.21 34.83 -14.29
CA PHE A 497 -12.51 33.59 -14.61
C PHE A 497 -13.49 32.61 -15.27
N LYS A 498 -12.97 31.72 -16.09
CA LYS A 498 -13.67 30.61 -16.71
C LYS A 498 -13.36 29.28 -15.99
N ALA A 499 -12.12 29.13 -15.57
CA ALA A 499 -11.62 27.96 -14.88
C ALA A 499 -10.98 28.35 -13.53
N LEU A 500 -11.19 27.53 -12.52
CA LEU A 500 -10.65 27.70 -11.18
C LEU A 500 -10.04 26.39 -10.72
N GLU A 501 -8.76 26.43 -10.43
CA GLU A 501 -8.04 25.33 -9.77
C GLU A 501 -7.85 25.69 -8.30
N ILE A 502 -8.13 24.76 -7.41
CA ILE A 502 -8.02 24.93 -5.96
C ILE A 502 -7.13 23.82 -5.44
N THR A 503 -6.14 24.18 -4.64
CA THR A 503 -5.29 23.21 -3.94
C THR A 503 -5.36 23.49 -2.44
N PHE A 504 -5.72 22.49 -1.66
CA PHE A 504 -5.57 22.49 -0.21
C PHE A 504 -4.20 21.91 0.13
N PHE A 505 -3.49 22.49 1.10
CA PHE A 505 -2.18 21.97 1.48
C PHE A 505 -1.75 22.40 2.88
N THR A 506 -0.76 21.67 3.41
CA THR A 506 -0.09 21.92 4.68
C THR A 506 1.34 22.42 4.42
N GLU A 507 1.89 23.25 5.30
CA GLU A 507 3.26 23.79 5.19
C GLU A 507 4.09 23.60 6.46
N LYS A 508 3.48 23.17 7.56
CA LYS A 508 4.14 23.12 8.87
C LYS A 508 3.85 21.81 9.58
N LEU A 509 4.75 21.44 10.45
CA LEU A 509 4.61 20.29 11.32
C LEU A 509 3.25 20.29 12.05
N ARG A 510 2.61 19.13 12.11
CA ARG A 510 1.31 18.89 12.76
C ARG A 510 0.15 19.73 12.21
N GLN A 511 0.26 20.23 10.99
CA GLN A 511 -0.89 20.78 10.28
C GLN A 511 -1.70 19.66 9.65
N GLU A 512 -3.00 19.74 9.81
CA GLU A 512 -3.96 18.81 9.24
C GLU A 512 -5.18 19.55 8.73
N PHE A 513 -5.83 19.01 7.74
CA PHE A 513 -7.16 19.43 7.31
C PHE A 513 -8.10 18.23 7.23
N CYS A 514 -9.36 18.47 7.54
CA CYS A 514 -10.43 17.50 7.37
C CYS A 514 -11.61 18.27 6.79
N ILE A 515 -11.93 18.03 5.54
CA ILE A 515 -12.90 18.81 4.76
C ILE A 515 -14.09 17.90 4.44
N LYS A 516 -15.27 18.29 4.91
CA LYS A 516 -16.53 17.58 4.66
C LYS A 516 -17.27 18.15 3.45
N THR A 517 -17.17 19.46 3.24
CA THR A 517 -17.90 20.15 2.19
C THR A 517 -17.09 21.31 1.61
N LEU A 518 -17.13 21.44 0.31
CA LEU A 518 -16.61 22.58 -0.43
C LEU A 518 -17.75 23.33 -1.11
N GLU A 519 -17.92 24.60 -0.76
CA GLU A 519 -18.89 25.48 -1.40
C GLU A 519 -18.18 26.69 -2.03
N ILE A 520 -18.47 26.94 -3.29
CA ILE A 520 -18.11 28.19 -3.96
C ILE A 520 -19.41 28.96 -4.21
N SER A 521 -19.64 29.97 -3.40
CA SER A 521 -20.87 30.78 -3.45
C SER A 521 -20.65 32.16 -4.03
N LYS A 522 -21.74 32.87 -4.30
CA LYS A 522 -21.77 34.21 -4.90
C LYS A 522 -21.12 34.32 -6.29
N LEU A 523 -21.26 33.26 -7.06
CA LEU A 523 -20.88 33.26 -8.45
C LEU A 523 -21.91 34.02 -9.25
N LYS A 524 -21.47 35.08 -9.95
CA LYS A 524 -22.31 35.85 -10.88
C LYS A 524 -21.95 35.44 -12.31
N ILE A 525 -22.83 34.69 -12.93
CA ILE A 525 -22.65 34.17 -14.29
C ILE A 525 -23.23 35.18 -15.28
N LYS A 526 -22.45 35.53 -16.29
CA LYS A 526 -22.90 36.35 -17.41
C LYS A 526 -22.69 35.56 -18.70
N GLN A 527 -23.76 35.39 -19.43
CA GLN A 527 -23.67 34.93 -20.82
C GLN A 527 -22.98 35.99 -21.66
N VAL A 528 -22.04 35.58 -22.49
CA VAL A 528 -21.27 36.51 -23.38
C VAL A 528 -22.00 36.66 -24.68
#